data_1fe5e449656ce848aaba23d0f1e72947
#
_entry.id   1fe5e449656ce848aaba23d0f1e72947
#
_cell.length_a   1.000
_cell.length_b   1.000
_cell.length_c   1.000
_cell.angle_alpha   90.00
_cell.angle_beta   90.00
_cell.angle_gamma   90.00
#
_symmetry.space_group_name_H-M   'P 1'
#
loop_
_entity.id
_entity.type
_entity.pdbx_description
1 polymer ?
#
loop_
_entity_poly.entity_id
_entity_poly.type
_entity_poly.pdbx_seq_one_letter_code
_entity_poly.pdbx_strand_id
1 'polypeptide(L)'
;MNMKKLXIFSFALLSTLVLAXCAATQQKSEPTEQIEVSNVQDTMLEKEVMIQEEVMAEQEIVEEEAMMKETGTYETYSTTAVDQALADGKKVALFFHASRCPSCRSLDKDISTSNELPENTIVFKVDYDTQTDLKTQYGVTSQHTIVLIDENKNLVQKDTXTRIKKLISLLN
;
A
#
# COMPACT_ATOMS: atom_id res chain seq x y z
N MET A 1 31.35 2.27 24.47
CA MET A 1 32.12 1.04 24.23
C MET A 1 31.37 -0.14 24.81
N ASN A 2 30.50 -0.78 24.03
CA ASN A 2 30.00 -2.10 24.35
C ASN A 2 29.48 -2.78 23.07
N MET A 3 30.21 -3.79 22.77
CA MET A 3 30.11 -4.64 21.59
C MET A 3 29.08 -5.78 21.76
N LYS A 4 28.39 -6.07 20.67
CA LYS A 4 28.08 -7.41 20.17
C LYS A 4 27.10 -8.30 20.93
N LYS A 5 26.09 -8.71 20.22
CA LYS A 5 25.77 -10.15 20.12
C LYS A 5 25.12 -10.45 18.77
N LEU A 6 25.94 -11.01 17.90
CA LEU A 6 25.59 -11.62 16.64
C LEU A 6 25.00 -13.01 16.88
N UNK A 7 23.87 -13.43 16.68
CA UNK A 7 23.43 -14.56 16.81
C UNK A 7 23.22 -15.12 15.63
N ILE A 8 23.83 -15.89 15.31
CA ILE A 8 23.73 -16.82 14.18
C ILE A 8 22.78 -17.98 14.52
N PHE A 9 21.60 -18.00 13.94
CA PHE A 9 20.74 -19.18 14.01
C PHE A 9 20.93 -20.03 12.77
N SER A 10 21.62 -21.18 12.98
CA SER A 10 21.78 -22.24 12.01
C SER A 10 20.51 -23.09 11.98
N PHE A 11 19.80 -23.09 10.85
CA PHE A 11 18.69 -24.03 10.63
C PHE A 11 19.21 -25.27 9.90
N ALA A 12 19.17 -26.36 10.59
CA ALA A 12 19.51 -27.68 10.05
C ALA A 12 18.40 -28.24 9.16
N LEU A 13 18.81 -28.67 8.00
CA LEU A 13 18.02 -29.37 6.99
C LEU A 13 17.64 -30.77 7.49
N LEU A 14 16.35 -31.09 7.52
CA LEU A 14 15.93 -32.47 7.69
C LEU A 14 15.13 -32.93 6.48
N SER A 15 15.82 -33.73 5.65
CA SER A 15 15.28 -34.41 4.48
C SER A 15 14.63 -35.74 4.92
N THR A 16 13.37 -35.93 4.63
CA THR A 16 12.76 -37.29 4.74
C THR A 16 12.22 -37.73 3.39
N LEU A 17 12.94 -38.72 2.89
CA LEU A 17 12.62 -39.49 1.72
C LEU A 17 11.56 -40.56 2.08
N VAL A 18 10.43 -40.56 1.37
CA VAL A 18 9.48 -41.70 1.44
C VAL A 18 9.32 -42.30 0.05
N LEU A 19 9.89 -43.49 -0.10
CA LEU A 19 9.64 -44.42 -1.21
C LEU A 19 8.45 -45.31 -0.87
N ALA A 20 7.63 -45.60 -1.80
CA ALA A 20 7.20 -46.93 -2.21
C ALA A 20 5.77 -46.98 -2.75
N UNK A 21 5.53 -47.49 -3.74
CA UNK A 21 4.95 -48.32 -4.20
C UNK A 21 4.23 -48.69 -5.13
N CYS A 22 4.43 -49.63 -5.67
CA CYS A 22 3.96 -50.55 -6.68
C CYS A 22 2.57 -51.11 -6.42
N ALA A 23 1.72 -51.12 -7.41
CA ALA A 23 0.96 -52.36 -7.75
C ALA A 23 0.22 -52.16 -9.08
N ALA A 24 0.49 -53.11 -9.93
CA ALA A 24 -0.08 -53.31 -11.26
C ALA A 24 -1.50 -53.90 -11.23
N THR A 25 -2.17 -53.83 -12.34
CA THR A 25 -3.09 -54.76 -12.98
C THR A 25 -4.27 -53.99 -13.62
N GLN A 26 -4.77 -54.18 -14.77
CA GLN A 26 -4.77 -55.14 -15.85
C GLN A 26 -5.40 -54.50 -17.10
N GLN A 27 -4.99 -55.04 -18.24
CA GLN A 27 -5.51 -54.79 -19.57
C GLN A 27 -7.01 -55.09 -19.75
N LYS A 28 -7.68 -54.30 -20.56
CA LYS A 28 -8.73 -54.78 -21.42
C LYS A 28 -8.85 -54.00 -22.72
N SER A 29 -8.89 -54.73 -23.78
CA SER A 29 -8.84 -54.50 -25.20
C SER A 29 -9.80 -53.46 -25.80
N GLU A 30 -9.31 -52.88 -26.87
CA GLU A 30 -9.83 -52.00 -27.90
C GLU A 30 -11.26 -52.24 -28.40
N PRO A 31 -11.89 -51.20 -29.04
CA PRO A 31 -11.71 -51.17 -30.51
C PRO A 31 -11.44 -49.76 -31.06
N THR A 32 -10.78 -49.74 -32.18
CA THR A 32 -10.38 -48.69 -33.06
C THR A 32 -11.53 -47.82 -33.54
N GLU A 33 -11.44 -46.51 -33.28
CA GLU A 33 -12.25 -45.54 -34.03
C GLU A 33 -11.33 -44.48 -34.59
N GLN A 34 -11.26 -44.39 -35.89
CA GLN A 34 -10.48 -43.42 -36.65
C GLN A 34 -11.17 -42.05 -36.51
N ILE A 35 -10.56 -41.16 -35.73
CA ILE A 35 -10.96 -39.76 -35.66
C ILE A 35 -10.06 -38.96 -36.60
N GLU A 36 -10.67 -38.34 -37.61
CA GLU A 36 -10.01 -37.50 -38.57
C GLU A 36 -9.23 -36.36 -37.93
N VAL A 37 -7.93 -36.34 -38.21
CA VAL A 37 -6.99 -35.28 -37.78
C VAL A 37 -7.10 -34.14 -38.77
N SER A 38 -8.10 -33.28 -38.63
CA SER A 38 -8.15 -32.08 -39.45
C SER A 38 -8.68 -30.81 -38.75
N ASN A 39 -8.88 -30.86 -37.41
CA ASN A 39 -9.47 -29.67 -36.75
C ASN A 39 -8.76 -29.23 -35.47
N VAL A 40 -7.52 -29.66 -35.22
CA VAL A 40 -6.81 -29.32 -33.99
C VAL A 40 -5.84 -28.13 -34.19
N GLN A 41 -5.38 -27.91 -35.43
CA GLN A 41 -4.44 -26.81 -35.71
C GLN A 41 -5.12 -25.43 -35.75
N ASP A 42 -6.34 -25.34 -36.19
CA ASP A 42 -7.08 -24.06 -36.27
C ASP A 42 -7.48 -23.52 -34.89
N THR A 43 -7.82 -24.44 -33.98
CA THR A 43 -8.25 -24.07 -32.61
C THR A 43 -7.08 -23.63 -31.72
N MET A 44 -5.88 -24.12 -31.99
CA MET A 44 -4.68 -23.72 -31.23
C MET A 44 -4.19 -22.32 -31.64
N LEU A 45 -4.30 -21.97 -32.92
CA LEU A 45 -3.89 -20.66 -33.41
C LEU A 45 -4.78 -19.53 -32.89
N GLU A 46 -6.10 -19.74 -32.83
CA GLU A 46 -7.05 -18.78 -32.28
C GLU A 46 -6.85 -18.57 -30.76
N LYS A 47 -6.49 -19.64 -30.04
CA LYS A 47 -6.25 -19.57 -28.60
C LYS A 47 -4.95 -18.84 -28.24
N GLU A 48 -3.90 -19.00 -29.04
CA GLU A 48 -2.63 -18.27 -28.86
C GLU A 48 -2.78 -16.77 -29.15
N VAL A 49 -3.59 -16.40 -30.15
CA VAL A 49 -3.85 -15.01 -30.49
C VAL A 49 -4.67 -14.33 -29.40
N MET A 50 -5.67 -15.01 -28.82
CA MET A 50 -6.47 -14.46 -27.72
C MET A 50 -5.65 -14.25 -26.44
N ILE A 51 -4.72 -15.15 -26.14
CA ILE A 51 -3.84 -15.03 -24.96
C ILE A 51 -2.86 -13.84 -25.14
N GLN A 52 -2.37 -13.63 -26.36
CA GLN A 52 -1.47 -12.50 -26.64
C GLN A 52 -2.18 -11.16 -26.56
N GLU A 53 -3.45 -11.08 -26.97
CA GLU A 53 -4.25 -9.86 -26.88
C GLU A 53 -4.59 -9.49 -25.42
N GLU A 54 -4.87 -10.49 -24.58
CA GLU A 54 -5.12 -10.31 -23.16
C GLU A 54 -3.87 -9.84 -22.39
N VAL A 55 -2.70 -10.41 -22.72
CA VAL A 55 -1.42 -10.04 -22.09
C VAL A 55 -0.99 -8.62 -22.51
N MET A 56 -1.24 -8.22 -23.74
CA MET A 56 -0.94 -6.85 -24.21
C MET A 56 -1.85 -5.82 -23.55
N ALA A 57 -3.13 -6.14 -23.34
CA ALA A 57 -4.08 -5.25 -22.63
C ALA A 57 -3.71 -5.08 -21.17
N GLU A 58 -3.26 -6.13 -20.49
CA GLU A 58 -2.78 -6.04 -19.10
C GLU A 58 -1.48 -5.22 -18.98
N GLN A 59 -0.59 -5.32 -19.96
CA GLN A 59 0.65 -4.53 -19.97
C GLN A 59 0.39 -3.04 -20.19
N GLU A 60 -0.56 -2.68 -21.04
CA GLU A 60 -0.92 -1.28 -21.30
C GLU A 60 -1.54 -0.62 -20.05
N ILE A 61 -2.35 -1.35 -19.27
CA ILE A 61 -2.94 -0.86 -18.02
C ILE A 61 -1.86 -0.61 -16.97
N VAL A 62 -0.87 -1.50 -16.86
CA VAL A 62 0.22 -1.38 -15.88
C VAL A 62 1.14 -0.19 -16.21
N GLU A 63 1.38 0.11 -17.49
CA GLU A 63 2.21 1.25 -17.90
C GLU A 63 1.47 2.59 -17.72
N GLU A 64 0.15 2.63 -17.88
CA GLU A 64 -0.64 3.84 -17.65
C GLU A 64 -0.73 4.21 -16.16
N GLU A 65 -0.81 3.21 -15.26
CA GLU A 65 -0.77 3.43 -13.81
C GLU A 65 0.60 3.94 -13.33
N ALA A 66 1.69 3.54 -13.98
CA ALA A 66 3.04 3.97 -13.63
C ALA A 66 3.34 5.43 -14.04
N MET A 67 2.53 6.03 -14.90
CA MET A 67 2.68 7.43 -15.33
C MET A 67 1.82 8.41 -14.53
N MET A 68 0.97 7.92 -13.60
CA MET A 68 0.28 8.82 -12.67
C MET A 68 1.30 9.40 -11.69
N LYS A 69 1.47 10.70 -11.73
CA LYS A 69 2.28 11.43 -10.75
C LYS A 69 1.83 11.02 -9.34
N GLU A 70 2.70 10.38 -8.61
CA GLU A 70 2.44 9.99 -7.23
C GLU A 70 2.29 11.25 -6.37
N THR A 71 1.07 11.72 -6.22
CA THR A 71 0.78 12.80 -5.29
C THR A 71 0.72 12.25 -3.87
N GLY A 72 0.95 13.10 -2.89
CA GLY A 72 0.79 12.75 -1.49
C GLY A 72 -0.64 12.30 -1.18
N THR A 73 -0.82 11.50 -0.14
CA THR A 73 -2.12 10.91 0.22
C THR A 73 -2.74 11.57 1.46
N TYR A 74 -4.05 11.40 1.58
CA TYR A 74 -4.83 11.89 2.73
C TYR A 74 -5.69 10.76 3.29
N GLU A 75 -5.46 10.38 4.53
CA GLU A 75 -6.06 9.19 5.13
C GLU A 75 -6.59 9.44 6.55
N THR A 76 -7.48 8.58 7.02
CA THR A 76 -7.89 8.58 8.42
C THR A 76 -6.76 8.02 9.30
N TYR A 77 -6.51 8.67 10.41
CA TYR A 77 -5.46 8.29 11.33
C TYR A 77 -5.68 6.86 11.88
N SER A 78 -4.62 6.08 11.84
CA SER A 78 -4.44 4.91 12.71
C SER A 78 -2.96 4.82 13.07
N THR A 79 -2.66 4.28 14.24
CA THR A 79 -1.26 4.12 14.68
C THR A 79 -0.46 3.27 13.69
N THR A 80 -1.07 2.16 13.24
CA THR A 80 -0.43 1.24 12.27
C THR A 80 -0.12 1.94 10.95
N ALA A 81 -1.06 2.76 10.44
CA ALA A 81 -0.85 3.48 9.17
C ALA A 81 0.28 4.51 9.30
N VAL A 82 0.36 5.21 10.42
CA VAL A 82 1.46 6.14 10.70
C VAL A 82 2.81 5.39 10.76
N ASP A 83 2.85 4.25 11.47
CA ASP A 83 4.06 3.44 11.59
C ASP A 83 4.54 2.97 10.21
N GLN A 84 3.61 2.51 9.37
CA GLN A 84 3.92 2.09 8.01
C GLN A 84 4.44 3.25 7.17
N ALA A 85 3.77 4.39 7.19
CA ALA A 85 4.16 5.58 6.42
C ALA A 85 5.58 6.05 6.79
N LEU A 86 5.90 6.05 8.09
CA LEU A 86 7.24 6.41 8.56
C LEU A 86 8.29 5.37 8.14
N ALA A 87 7.95 4.07 8.21
CA ALA A 87 8.84 2.99 7.75
C ALA A 87 9.11 3.09 6.23
N ASP A 88 8.13 3.54 5.46
CA ASP A 88 8.25 3.78 4.02
C ASP A 88 9.00 5.09 3.70
N GLY A 89 9.44 5.83 4.71
CA GLY A 89 10.18 7.08 4.56
C GLY A 89 9.34 8.28 4.14
N LYS A 90 8.02 8.22 4.31
CA LYS A 90 7.13 9.33 3.95
C LYS A 90 7.19 10.47 4.98
N LYS A 91 7.02 11.70 4.52
CA LYS A 91 6.76 12.85 5.41
C LYS A 91 5.33 12.74 5.95
N VAL A 92 5.18 12.78 7.25
CA VAL A 92 3.88 12.57 7.91
C VAL A 92 3.40 13.85 8.57
N ALA A 93 2.17 14.25 8.23
CA ALA A 93 1.44 15.34 8.90
C ALA A 93 0.19 14.78 9.58
N LEU A 94 -0.06 15.21 10.80
CA LEU A 94 -1.27 14.89 11.58
C LEU A 94 -2.18 16.12 11.62
N PHE A 95 -3.37 16.01 11.01
CA PHE A 95 -4.37 17.09 11.00
C PHE A 95 -5.42 16.84 12.08
N PHE A 96 -5.36 17.58 13.16
CA PHE A 96 -6.32 17.49 14.28
C PHE A 96 -7.62 18.18 13.89
N HIS A 97 -8.57 17.38 13.45
CA HIS A 97 -9.85 17.77 12.84
C HIS A 97 -11.01 17.55 13.82
N ALA A 98 -11.89 18.53 13.95
CA ALA A 98 -13.17 18.37 14.64
C ALA A 98 -14.32 18.60 13.65
N SER A 99 -15.29 17.70 13.63
CA SER A 99 -16.43 17.76 12.68
C SER A 99 -17.29 19.03 12.84
N ARG A 100 -17.35 19.58 14.06
CA ARG A 100 -18.08 20.80 14.37
C ARG A 100 -17.36 22.09 13.95
N CYS A 101 -16.08 21.99 13.58
CA CYS A 101 -15.24 23.15 13.26
C CYS A 101 -15.38 23.52 11.78
N PRO A 102 -15.92 24.71 11.43
CA PRO A 102 -16.07 25.08 10.00
C PRO A 102 -14.74 25.16 9.24
N SER A 103 -13.69 25.71 9.84
CA SER A 103 -12.37 25.80 9.21
C SER A 103 -11.74 24.42 9.03
N CYS A 104 -11.97 23.48 9.96
CA CYS A 104 -11.54 22.09 9.80
C CYS A 104 -12.21 21.45 8.57
N ARG A 105 -13.53 21.60 8.46
CA ARG A 105 -14.27 21.05 7.32
C ARG A 105 -13.81 21.65 5.99
N SER A 106 -13.49 22.95 5.97
CA SER A 106 -12.95 23.60 4.77
C SER A 106 -11.62 22.99 4.36
N LEU A 107 -10.68 22.88 5.29
CA LEU A 107 -9.36 22.29 5.01
C LEU A 107 -9.48 20.80 4.64
N ASP A 108 -10.33 20.06 5.33
CA ASP A 108 -10.61 18.64 5.04
C ASP A 108 -11.06 18.47 3.58
N LYS A 109 -12.00 19.32 3.14
CA LYS A 109 -12.47 19.32 1.75
C LYS A 109 -11.33 19.69 0.80
N ASP A 110 -10.59 20.77 1.11
CA ASP A 110 -9.49 21.24 0.26
C ASP A 110 -8.43 20.13 0.06
N ILE A 111 -8.04 19.44 1.14
CA ILE A 111 -7.07 18.34 1.07
C ILE A 111 -7.63 17.17 0.25
N SER A 112 -8.89 16.75 0.54
CA SER A 112 -9.49 15.56 -0.08
C SER A 112 -9.76 15.74 -1.58
N THR A 113 -9.82 16.97 -2.08
CA THR A 113 -10.03 17.26 -3.50
C THR A 113 -8.77 17.75 -4.21
N SER A 114 -7.66 17.88 -3.48
CA SER A 114 -6.41 18.42 -4.02
C SER A 114 -5.52 17.31 -4.59
N ASN A 115 -4.95 17.57 -5.75
CA ASN A 115 -3.86 16.77 -6.31
C ASN A 115 -2.51 17.49 -6.13
N GLU A 116 -2.43 18.43 -5.18
CA GLU A 116 -1.24 19.28 -4.98
C GLU A 116 -0.39 18.85 -3.79
N LEU A 117 -0.78 17.79 -3.05
CA LEU A 117 0.07 17.30 -1.98
C LEU A 117 1.41 16.83 -2.56
N PRO A 118 2.54 17.23 -1.96
CA PRO A 118 3.85 16.82 -2.48
C PRO A 118 4.02 15.31 -2.48
N GLU A 119 4.77 14.80 -3.43
CA GLU A 119 5.15 13.39 -3.49
C GLU A 119 5.80 12.95 -2.17
N ASN A 120 5.65 11.68 -1.87
CA ASN A 120 6.22 11.08 -0.66
C ASN A 120 5.74 11.73 0.64
N THR A 121 4.52 12.29 0.64
CA THR A 121 3.89 12.85 1.85
C THR A 121 2.57 12.17 2.15
N ILE A 122 2.20 12.15 3.41
CA ILE A 122 0.88 11.68 3.84
C ILE A 122 0.34 12.58 4.95
N VAL A 123 -0.93 12.96 4.82
CA VAL A 123 -1.63 13.72 5.84
C VAL A 123 -2.66 12.78 6.49
N PHE A 124 -2.59 12.61 7.79
CA PHE A 124 -3.57 11.81 8.55
C PHE A 124 -4.58 12.70 9.23
N LYS A 125 -5.87 12.45 8.95
CA LYS A 125 -6.97 13.10 9.65
C LYS A 125 -7.16 12.47 11.04
N VAL A 126 -6.81 13.21 12.07
CA VAL A 126 -6.89 12.83 13.49
C VAL A 126 -8.14 13.41 14.09
N ASP A 127 -8.98 12.59 14.73
CA ASP A 127 -10.17 13.08 15.43
C ASP A 127 -9.74 13.84 16.70
N TYR A 128 -9.92 15.15 16.69
CA TYR A 128 -9.55 16.03 17.80
C TYR A 128 -10.28 15.71 19.10
N ASP A 129 -11.51 15.23 19.00
CA ASP A 129 -12.35 15.03 20.20
C ASP A 129 -11.99 13.73 20.93
N THR A 130 -11.56 12.70 20.21
CA THR A 130 -11.31 11.38 20.77
C THR A 130 -9.81 11.07 20.99
N GLN A 131 -8.90 11.68 20.20
CA GLN A 131 -7.46 11.36 20.26
C GLN A 131 -6.75 12.21 21.33
N THR A 132 -7.15 12.03 22.59
CA THR A 132 -6.64 12.82 23.72
C THR A 132 -5.15 12.59 24.02
N ASP A 133 -4.70 11.36 23.86
CA ASP A 133 -3.29 11.01 24.12
C ASP A 133 -2.35 11.68 23.10
N LEU A 134 -2.74 11.67 21.83
CA LEU A 134 -1.99 12.37 20.76
C LEU A 134 -1.98 13.88 20.99
N LYS A 135 -3.10 14.46 21.43
CA LYS A 135 -3.15 15.90 21.78
C LYS A 135 -2.14 16.21 22.88
N THR A 136 -2.07 15.36 23.89
CA THR A 136 -1.14 15.53 25.01
C THR A 136 0.29 15.37 24.52
N GLN A 137 0.57 14.33 23.73
CA GLN A 137 1.90 14.03 23.19
C GLN A 137 2.48 15.20 22.42
N TYR A 138 1.68 15.83 21.55
CA TYR A 138 2.13 16.94 20.67
C TYR A 138 1.75 18.33 21.19
N GLY A 139 1.20 18.42 22.40
CA GLY A 139 0.78 19.69 22.99
C GLY A 139 -0.26 20.42 22.14
N VAL A 140 -1.23 19.67 21.58
CA VAL A 140 -2.31 20.23 20.76
C VAL A 140 -3.45 20.69 21.64
N THR A 141 -3.65 22.00 21.72
CA THR A 141 -4.66 22.63 22.59
C THR A 141 -5.91 23.08 21.84
N SER A 142 -5.88 23.08 20.50
CA SER A 142 -7.00 23.50 19.68
C SER A 142 -7.16 22.64 18.43
N GLN A 143 -8.39 22.52 18.01
CA GLN A 143 -8.72 21.91 16.72
C GLN A 143 -8.13 22.74 15.57
N HIS A 144 -8.09 22.19 14.35
CA HIS A 144 -7.51 22.81 13.18
C HIS A 144 -6.00 23.03 13.35
N THR A 145 -5.34 22.08 13.98
CA THR A 145 -3.87 22.08 14.17
C THR A 145 -3.26 21.01 13.27
N ILE A 146 -2.20 21.37 12.56
CA ILE A 146 -1.34 20.46 11.81
C ILE A 146 -0.07 20.23 12.64
N VAL A 147 0.33 18.97 12.77
CA VAL A 147 1.58 18.55 13.43
C VAL A 147 2.40 17.76 12.42
N LEU A 148 3.62 18.19 12.14
CA LEU A 148 4.60 17.40 11.38
C LEU A 148 5.45 16.60 12.35
N ILE A 149 5.68 15.34 12.02
CA ILE A 149 6.50 14.44 12.85
C ILE A 149 7.66 13.85 12.05
N ASP A 150 8.74 13.52 12.76
CA ASP A 150 9.89 12.83 12.19
C ASP A 150 9.70 11.29 12.25
N GLU A 151 10.69 10.55 11.75
CA GLU A 151 10.70 9.08 11.73
C GLU A 151 10.65 8.45 13.12
N ASN A 152 10.99 9.19 14.17
CA ASN A 152 10.91 8.75 15.56
C ASN A 152 9.65 9.26 16.27
N LYS A 153 8.70 9.81 15.50
CA LYS A 153 7.44 10.41 15.97
C LYS A 153 7.65 11.63 16.90
N ASN A 154 8.80 12.30 16.80
CA ASN A 154 8.98 13.56 17.51
C ASN A 154 8.30 14.69 16.74
N LEU A 155 7.87 15.70 17.49
CA LEU A 155 7.30 16.93 16.93
C LEU A 155 8.39 17.70 16.16
N VAL A 156 8.23 17.86 14.86
CA VAL A 156 9.09 18.72 14.03
C VAL A 156 8.50 20.13 14.00
N GLN A 157 7.23 20.25 13.68
CA GLN A 157 6.57 21.55 13.54
C GLN A 157 5.08 21.43 13.87
N LYS A 158 4.53 22.49 14.44
CA LYS A 158 3.10 22.59 14.74
C LYS A 158 2.57 23.94 14.26
N ASP A 159 1.41 23.91 13.59
CA ASP A 159 0.77 25.12 13.07
C ASP A 159 -0.76 25.02 13.22
N THR A 160 -1.40 26.17 13.39
CA THR A 160 -2.85 26.24 13.55
C THR A 160 -3.42 27.19 12.51
N UNK A 161 -4.71 26.76 12.09
CA UNK A 161 -5.25 27.50 11.23
C UNK A 161 -4.69 27.53 9.93
N THR A 162 -4.26 26.47 9.65
CA THR A 162 -3.56 26.23 8.40
C THR A 162 -4.52 26.15 7.22
N ARG A 163 -4.13 26.69 6.11
CA ARG A 163 -4.85 26.54 4.82
C ARG A 163 -4.04 25.62 3.91
N ILE A 164 -4.67 25.08 2.85
CA ILE A 164 -4.07 24.10 1.95
C ILE A 164 -2.70 24.58 1.39
N LYS A 165 -2.59 25.80 0.93
CA LYS A 165 -1.33 26.34 0.39
C LYS A 165 -0.20 26.36 1.44
N LYS A 166 -0.54 26.66 2.70
CA LYS A 166 0.44 26.65 3.78
C LYS A 166 0.81 25.20 4.15
N LEU A 167 -0.17 24.30 4.19
CA LEU A 167 0.10 22.88 4.42
C LEU A 167 1.08 22.34 3.37
N ILE A 168 0.83 22.60 2.11
CA ILE A 168 1.73 22.20 1.01
C ILE A 168 3.14 22.76 1.24
N SER A 169 3.22 24.03 1.63
CA SER A 169 4.52 24.68 1.92
C SER A 169 5.24 24.06 3.12
N LEU A 170 4.50 23.52 4.10
CA LEU A 170 5.09 22.85 5.26
C LEU A 170 5.61 21.45 4.90
N LEU A 171 5.00 20.83 3.87
CA LEU A 171 5.33 19.48 3.41
C LEU A 171 6.48 19.47 2.39
N ASN A 172 6.84 20.61 1.78
CA ASN A 172 7.99 20.75 0.90
C ASN A 172 9.27 20.98 1.69
#